data_2e20b2010f1960f1fbe4af64b22b372f
#
_entry.id   2e20b2010f1960f1fbe4af64b22b372f
#
_cell.length_a   1.000
_cell.length_b   1.000
_cell.length_c   1.000
_cell.angle_alpha   90.00
_cell.angle_beta   90.00
_cell.angle_gamma   90.00
#
_symmetry.space_group_name_H-M   'P 1'
#
loop_
_entity.id
_entity.type
_entity.pdbx_description
1 polymer ?
#
loop_
_entity_poly.entity_id
_entity_poly.type
_entity_poly.pdbx_seq_one_letter_code
_entity_poly.pdbx_strand_id
1 'polypeptide(L)'
;MTDNADLDPAELEAAGALGGSEDPGYQWPTDPLVVKNLKHWQDLTFGVIVHWGIYSAIGQGGSWSLHRDDLGWFTDKAPQFPGDPNDDAGYQDWYYDQAKTFRGEDFDASEWAQACADAGMTYCVFTTKHHDGFCMYDSGYTNLKATSESSGLRRDILREVVDAFRGAGLETGAYFSKADWSHACYWDRSKRIHDRFHNYDLEAQ
;
A
#
# COMPACT_ATOMS: atom_id res chain seq x y z
N MET A 1 20.16 -16.74 26.97
CA MET A 1 20.39 -15.29 26.91
C MET A 1 21.42 -15.10 25.82
N THR A 2 20.99 -14.92 24.59
CA THR A 2 21.85 -14.53 23.48
C THR A 2 21.86 -13.01 23.47
N ASP A 3 23.03 -12.45 23.77
CA ASP A 3 23.26 -11.01 23.78
C ASP A 3 22.91 -10.41 22.41
N ASN A 4 22.11 -9.34 22.43
CA ASN A 4 21.83 -8.49 21.28
C ASN A 4 23.07 -7.68 20.81
N ALA A 5 24.24 -8.03 21.30
CA ALA A 5 25.51 -7.34 21.04
C ALA A 5 26.17 -7.74 19.70
N ASP A 6 25.59 -8.72 18.96
CA ASP A 6 26.22 -9.29 17.77
C ASP A 6 25.60 -8.86 16.42
N LEU A 7 24.74 -7.87 16.40
CA LEU A 7 24.32 -7.29 15.11
C LEU A 7 25.31 -6.19 14.72
N ASP A 8 25.95 -6.37 13.56
CA ASP A 8 26.86 -5.39 12.98
C ASP A 8 26.12 -4.03 12.83
N PRO A 9 26.69 -2.92 13.34
CA PRO A 9 26.13 -1.59 13.11
C PRO A 9 25.82 -1.29 11.66
N ALA A 10 26.56 -1.85 10.70
CA ALA A 10 26.31 -1.75 9.27
C ALA A 10 25.04 -2.52 8.82
N GLU A 11 24.69 -3.62 9.49
CA GLU A 11 23.43 -4.33 9.23
C GLU A 11 22.22 -3.56 9.78
N LEU A 12 22.41 -2.87 10.92
CA LEU A 12 21.39 -1.97 11.48
C LEU A 12 21.19 -0.73 10.60
N GLU A 13 22.26 -0.19 10.04
CA GLU A 13 22.21 0.95 9.11
C GLU A 13 21.56 0.56 7.77
N ALA A 14 21.84 -0.64 7.27
CA ALA A 14 21.19 -1.18 6.05
C ALA A 14 19.69 -1.45 6.25
N ALA A 15 19.29 -1.90 7.44
CA ALA A 15 17.89 -2.05 7.81
C ALA A 15 17.17 -0.69 7.94
N GLY A 16 17.91 0.38 8.27
CA GLY A 16 17.43 1.76 8.30
C GLY A 16 17.42 2.48 6.94
N ALA A 17 18.00 1.88 5.90
CA ALA A 17 18.25 2.52 4.60
C ALA A 17 16.97 2.93 3.80
N LEU A 18 15.79 2.58 4.27
CA LEU A 18 14.52 3.04 3.71
C LEU A 18 13.93 4.27 4.44
N GLY A 19 14.76 5.14 4.96
CA GLY A 19 14.34 6.42 5.54
C GLY A 19 14.21 6.39 7.05
N GLY A 20 15.09 5.65 7.71
CA GLY A 20 15.21 5.68 9.16
C GLY A 20 15.60 7.05 9.65
N SER A 21 14.67 7.83 10.16
CA SER A 21 15.02 8.76 11.22
C SER A 21 15.55 7.89 12.37
N GLU A 22 16.74 8.17 12.85
CA GLU A 22 17.17 7.65 14.14
C GLU A 22 16.12 8.05 15.17
N ASP A 23 15.19 7.16 15.47
CA ASP A 23 14.35 7.33 16.64
C ASP A 23 15.18 6.92 17.86
N PRO A 24 15.72 7.87 18.62
CA PRO A 24 16.55 7.56 19.78
C PRO A 24 15.77 6.82 20.88
N GLY A 25 14.45 6.69 20.72
CA GLY A 25 13.57 5.93 21.61
C GLY A 25 13.24 4.53 21.12
N TYR A 26 13.69 4.12 19.92
CA TYR A 26 13.43 2.78 19.41
C TYR A 26 14.11 1.71 20.27
N GLN A 27 13.32 0.80 20.77
CA GLN A 27 13.80 -0.38 21.47
C GLN A 27 13.46 -1.63 20.67
N TRP A 28 14.47 -2.46 20.48
CA TRP A 28 14.28 -3.75 19.84
C TRP A 28 13.26 -4.59 20.62
N PRO A 29 12.33 -5.27 19.94
CA PRO A 29 11.36 -6.12 20.61
C PRO A 29 12.03 -7.19 21.50
N THR A 30 11.49 -7.39 22.68
CA THR A 30 11.98 -8.42 23.61
C THR A 30 11.09 -9.67 23.64
N ASP A 31 9.89 -9.61 23.05
CA ASP A 31 9.01 -10.78 22.92
C ASP A 31 9.68 -11.85 22.03
N PRO A 32 9.86 -13.08 22.52
CA PRO A 32 10.57 -14.13 21.77
C PRO A 32 9.90 -14.50 20.45
N LEU A 33 8.57 -14.41 20.35
CA LEU A 33 7.84 -14.69 19.11
C LEU A 33 8.07 -13.58 18.08
N VAL A 34 8.07 -12.33 18.52
CA VAL A 34 8.35 -11.18 17.65
C VAL A 34 9.78 -11.26 17.13
N VAL A 35 10.75 -11.49 18.00
CA VAL A 35 12.16 -11.65 17.61
C VAL A 35 12.34 -12.81 16.62
N LYS A 36 11.70 -13.96 16.89
CA LYS A 36 11.75 -15.10 15.97
C LYS A 36 11.19 -14.75 14.58
N ASN A 37 10.05 -14.07 14.54
CA ASN A 37 9.39 -13.70 13.28
C ASN A 37 10.20 -12.64 12.51
N LEU A 38 10.83 -11.69 13.21
CA LEU A 38 11.74 -10.72 12.59
C LEU A 38 12.96 -11.40 11.97
N LYS A 39 13.58 -12.35 12.68
CA LYS A 39 14.70 -13.12 12.11
C LYS A 39 14.27 -13.93 10.89
N HIS A 40 13.13 -14.61 10.98
CA HIS A 40 12.55 -15.33 9.83
C HIS A 40 12.33 -14.41 8.64
N TRP A 41 11.77 -13.20 8.88
CA TRP A 41 11.59 -12.19 7.85
C TRP A 41 12.91 -11.76 7.20
N GLN A 42 13.94 -11.52 8.00
CA GLN A 42 15.29 -11.18 7.51
C GLN A 42 15.88 -12.29 6.63
N ASP A 43 15.66 -13.56 6.99
CA ASP A 43 16.15 -14.73 6.25
C ASP A 43 15.48 -14.90 4.88
N LEU A 44 14.29 -14.31 4.65
CA LEU A 44 13.59 -14.41 3.37
C LEU A 44 14.32 -13.68 2.21
N THR A 45 15.07 -12.67 2.48
CA THR A 45 16.00 -11.89 1.64
C THR A 45 15.49 -11.39 0.27
N PHE A 46 14.80 -12.20 -0.53
CA PHE A 46 14.37 -11.85 -1.88
C PHE A 46 12.86 -12.02 -2.05
N GLY A 47 12.17 -10.97 -2.39
CA GLY A 47 10.71 -10.97 -2.58
C GLY A 47 10.23 -9.83 -3.44
N VAL A 48 8.92 -9.69 -3.55
CA VAL A 48 8.26 -8.66 -4.34
C VAL A 48 7.32 -7.84 -3.48
N ILE A 49 7.26 -6.53 -3.76
CA ILE A 49 6.17 -5.68 -3.32
C ILE A 49 5.27 -5.38 -4.52
N VAL A 50 3.98 -5.68 -4.42
CA VAL A 50 3.01 -5.45 -5.50
C VAL A 50 2.12 -4.28 -5.13
N HIS A 51 2.25 -3.18 -5.87
CA HIS A 51 1.32 -2.05 -5.81
C HIS A 51 0.28 -2.20 -6.91
N TRP A 52 -0.94 -2.58 -6.53
CA TRP A 52 -2.06 -2.71 -7.44
C TRP A 52 -3.36 -2.24 -6.78
N GLY A 53 -4.08 -1.35 -7.43
CA GLY A 53 -5.28 -0.70 -6.92
C GLY A 53 -5.96 0.14 -7.99
N ILE A 54 -6.93 0.97 -7.63
CA ILE A 54 -7.67 1.80 -8.60
C ILE A 54 -6.76 2.76 -9.38
N TYR A 55 -5.63 3.18 -8.80
CA TYR A 55 -4.61 3.98 -9.50
C TYR A 55 -4.02 3.25 -10.72
N SER A 56 -3.99 1.92 -10.70
CA SER A 56 -3.50 1.15 -11.85
C SER A 56 -4.41 1.27 -13.06
N ALA A 57 -5.73 1.47 -12.85
CA ALA A 57 -6.69 1.69 -13.95
C ALA A 57 -6.41 2.97 -14.75
N ILE A 58 -5.68 3.90 -14.15
CA ILE A 58 -5.31 5.18 -14.77
C ILE A 58 -3.81 5.30 -15.06
N GLY A 59 -3.10 4.16 -15.05
CA GLY A 59 -1.67 4.11 -15.38
C GLY A 59 -0.75 4.74 -14.34
N GLN A 60 -1.20 4.85 -13.09
CA GLN A 60 -0.40 5.41 -11.99
C GLN A 60 0.21 4.29 -11.15
N GLY A 61 1.40 4.52 -10.60
CA GLY A 61 2.10 3.57 -9.72
C GLY A 61 1.66 3.60 -8.25
N GLY A 62 0.68 4.45 -7.91
CA GLY A 62 0.15 4.63 -6.57
C GLY A 62 -0.89 5.74 -6.55
N SER A 63 -1.49 6.03 -5.39
CA SER A 63 -2.52 7.06 -5.26
C SER A 63 -1.96 8.50 -5.18
N TRP A 64 -0.67 8.69 -5.45
CA TRP A 64 0.02 9.97 -5.27
C TRP A 64 -0.53 11.12 -6.12
N SER A 65 -1.17 10.81 -7.24
CA SER A 65 -1.81 11.82 -8.10
C SER A 65 -2.99 12.55 -7.44
N LEU A 66 -3.53 12.01 -6.34
CA LEU A 66 -4.49 12.72 -5.49
C LEU A 66 -3.86 13.87 -4.69
N HIS A 67 -2.53 13.96 -4.69
CA HIS A 67 -1.73 14.81 -3.83
C HIS A 67 -0.79 15.67 -4.66
N ARG A 68 -1.05 16.95 -4.80
CA ARG A 68 -0.46 17.76 -5.87
C ARG A 68 0.92 18.38 -5.66
N ASP A 69 1.46 18.49 -4.47
CA ASP A 69 2.41 19.59 -4.31
C ASP A 69 3.90 19.27 -4.16
N ASP A 70 4.37 18.03 -3.94
CA ASP A 70 5.76 17.91 -3.51
C ASP A 70 6.65 16.83 -4.17
N LEU A 71 6.12 15.99 -5.03
CA LEU A 71 6.87 14.82 -5.51
C LEU A 71 7.11 14.77 -7.04
N GLY A 72 6.87 15.86 -7.75
CA GLY A 72 7.13 15.95 -9.18
C GLY A 72 6.36 14.90 -10.00
N TRP A 73 7.07 13.96 -10.58
CA TRP A 73 6.52 12.98 -11.51
C TRP A 73 5.43 12.04 -10.97
N PHE A 74 5.32 11.84 -9.65
CA PHE A 74 4.27 10.99 -9.05
C PHE A 74 2.95 11.70 -8.78
N THR A 75 2.95 13.01 -8.81
CA THR A 75 1.81 13.81 -8.41
C THR A 75 1.04 14.38 -9.61
N ASP A 76 1.53 14.15 -10.82
CA ASP A 76 0.83 14.58 -12.02
C ASP A 76 -0.51 13.85 -12.14
N LYS A 77 -1.55 14.62 -12.47
CA LYS A 77 -2.86 14.03 -12.79
C LYS A 77 -2.73 13.08 -13.98
N ALA A 78 -3.49 12.00 -13.92
CA ALA A 78 -3.54 11.05 -15.02
C ALA A 78 -3.94 11.75 -16.33
N PRO A 79 -3.23 11.49 -17.44
CA PRO A 79 -3.53 12.13 -18.73
C PRO A 79 -4.95 11.87 -19.26
N GLN A 80 -5.58 10.81 -18.75
CA GLN A 80 -6.95 10.42 -19.13
C GLN A 80 -8.03 11.26 -18.42
N PHE A 81 -7.66 12.08 -17.45
CA PHE A 81 -8.61 12.95 -16.78
C PHE A 81 -9.25 13.93 -17.78
N PRO A 82 -10.58 13.91 -17.95
CA PRO A 82 -11.24 14.71 -18.99
C PRO A 82 -11.51 16.16 -18.56
N GLY A 83 -11.26 16.50 -17.29
CA GLY A 83 -11.53 17.80 -16.72
C GLY A 83 -10.38 18.81 -16.86
N ASP A 84 -10.59 20.00 -16.26
CA ASP A 84 -9.51 21.00 -16.17
C ASP A 84 -8.35 20.45 -15.31
N PRO A 85 -7.11 20.47 -15.80
CA PRO A 85 -5.94 20.09 -15.01
C PRO A 85 -5.79 20.84 -13.68
N ASN A 86 -6.43 21.99 -13.53
CA ASN A 86 -6.42 22.76 -12.28
C ASN A 86 -7.61 22.46 -11.35
N ASP A 87 -8.55 21.65 -11.79
CA ASP A 87 -9.68 21.20 -10.96
C ASP A 87 -9.29 19.98 -10.13
N ASP A 88 -8.86 20.22 -8.89
CA ASP A 88 -8.44 19.15 -7.98
C ASP A 88 -9.62 18.37 -7.43
N ALA A 89 -10.73 19.02 -7.16
CA ALA A 89 -11.93 18.36 -6.65
C ALA A 89 -12.53 17.43 -7.73
N GLY A 90 -12.67 17.94 -8.96
CA GLY A 90 -13.12 17.12 -10.08
C GLY A 90 -12.19 15.95 -10.38
N TYR A 91 -10.86 16.13 -10.24
CA TYR A 91 -9.91 15.03 -10.37
C TYR A 91 -10.11 13.97 -9.30
N GLN A 92 -10.27 14.36 -8.04
CA GLN A 92 -10.50 13.41 -6.95
C GLN A 92 -11.77 12.60 -7.16
N ASP A 93 -12.87 13.25 -7.53
CA ASP A 93 -14.13 12.56 -7.80
C ASP A 93 -13.99 11.58 -8.97
N TRP A 94 -13.35 12.00 -10.05
CA TRP A 94 -13.06 11.14 -11.20
C TRP A 94 -12.14 9.96 -10.82
N TYR A 95 -11.12 10.21 -9.99
CA TYR A 95 -10.21 9.16 -9.51
C TYR A 95 -10.97 8.07 -8.75
N TYR A 96 -11.81 8.46 -7.79
CA TYR A 96 -12.58 7.48 -7.00
C TYR A 96 -13.63 6.76 -7.85
N ASP A 97 -14.14 7.41 -8.88
CA ASP A 97 -15.05 6.78 -9.84
C ASP A 97 -14.39 5.65 -10.64
N GLN A 98 -13.07 5.62 -10.75
CA GLN A 98 -12.36 4.52 -11.40
C GLN A 98 -12.57 3.18 -10.67
N ALA A 99 -12.90 3.18 -9.40
CA ALA A 99 -13.29 1.96 -8.68
C ALA A 99 -14.46 1.21 -9.37
N LYS A 100 -15.34 1.91 -10.07
CA LYS A 100 -16.49 1.33 -10.79
C LYS A 100 -16.09 0.60 -12.07
N THR A 101 -15.00 1.04 -12.69
CA THR A 101 -14.53 0.54 -14.00
C THR A 101 -13.29 -0.36 -13.86
N PHE A 102 -12.63 -0.34 -12.73
CA PHE A 102 -11.49 -1.20 -12.43
C PHE A 102 -11.96 -2.64 -12.21
N ARG A 103 -11.80 -3.50 -13.23
CA ARG A 103 -12.35 -4.85 -13.23
C ARG A 103 -11.32 -5.94 -12.98
N GLY A 104 -10.07 -5.72 -13.39
CA GLY A 104 -9.02 -6.72 -13.28
C GLY A 104 -9.36 -8.00 -14.05
N GLU A 105 -9.87 -7.88 -15.27
CA GLU A 105 -10.35 -9.03 -16.08
C GLU A 105 -9.22 -10.02 -16.38
N ASP A 106 -8.02 -9.51 -16.62
CA ASP A 106 -6.83 -10.31 -16.89
C ASP A 106 -6.03 -10.68 -15.64
N PHE A 107 -6.58 -10.39 -14.44
CA PHE A 107 -5.88 -10.69 -13.19
C PHE A 107 -6.02 -12.16 -12.83
N ASP A 108 -4.89 -12.87 -12.77
CA ASP A 108 -4.74 -14.22 -12.23
C ASP A 108 -3.64 -14.23 -11.16
N ALA A 109 -4.05 -14.40 -9.90
CA ALA A 109 -3.12 -14.45 -8.78
C ALA A 109 -2.17 -15.66 -8.86
N SER A 110 -2.60 -16.76 -9.48
CA SER A 110 -1.79 -17.97 -9.61
C SER A 110 -0.65 -17.78 -10.62
N GLU A 111 -0.90 -17.08 -11.72
CA GLU A 111 0.15 -16.72 -12.67
C GLU A 111 1.20 -15.81 -12.04
N TRP A 112 0.77 -14.83 -11.25
CA TRP A 112 1.69 -13.96 -10.53
C TRP A 112 2.54 -14.73 -9.51
N ALA A 113 1.88 -15.60 -8.73
CA ALA A 113 2.57 -16.40 -7.72
C ALA A 113 3.59 -17.35 -8.36
N GLN A 114 3.23 -18.01 -9.47
CA GLN A 114 4.13 -18.91 -10.17
C GLN A 114 5.32 -18.17 -10.77
N ALA A 115 5.09 -17.01 -11.40
CA ALA A 115 6.17 -16.19 -11.95
C ALA A 115 7.17 -15.73 -10.86
N CYS A 116 6.68 -15.38 -9.68
CA CYS A 116 7.52 -15.00 -8.54
C CYS A 116 8.31 -16.22 -8.01
N ALA A 117 7.66 -17.38 -7.90
CA ALA A 117 8.33 -18.61 -7.47
C ALA A 117 9.42 -19.04 -8.46
N ASP A 118 9.14 -18.99 -9.76
CA ASP A 118 10.10 -19.32 -10.82
C ASP A 118 11.30 -18.36 -10.85
N ALA A 119 11.09 -17.11 -10.42
CA ALA A 119 12.16 -16.12 -10.24
C ALA A 119 12.99 -16.34 -8.97
N GLY A 120 12.63 -17.31 -8.12
CA GLY A 120 13.30 -17.60 -6.86
C GLY A 120 12.94 -16.66 -5.72
N MET A 121 11.81 -15.95 -5.81
CA MET A 121 11.30 -15.12 -4.72
C MET A 121 10.75 -16.00 -3.59
N THR A 122 10.84 -15.51 -2.36
CA THR A 122 10.42 -16.22 -1.16
C THR A 122 9.20 -15.60 -0.49
N TYR A 123 8.87 -14.36 -0.82
CA TYR A 123 7.71 -13.66 -0.26
C TYR A 123 7.11 -12.63 -1.22
N CYS A 124 5.86 -12.29 -0.95
CA CYS A 124 5.15 -11.17 -1.58
C CYS A 124 4.54 -10.26 -0.51
N VAL A 125 4.74 -8.96 -0.64
CA VAL A 125 3.98 -7.94 0.10
C VAL A 125 2.98 -7.31 -0.85
N PHE A 126 1.69 -7.51 -0.59
CA PHE A 126 0.62 -6.99 -1.43
C PHE A 126 0.03 -5.71 -0.85
N THR A 127 -0.23 -4.70 -1.67
CA THR A 127 -0.90 -3.46 -1.27
C THR A 127 -2.38 -3.74 -0.99
N THR A 128 -2.71 -3.94 0.28
CA THR A 128 -4.09 -4.22 0.71
C THR A 128 -4.95 -2.96 0.73
N LYS A 129 -4.34 -1.82 1.07
CA LYS A 129 -4.92 -0.47 1.03
C LYS A 129 -3.80 0.54 0.85
N HIS A 130 -3.88 1.38 -0.18
CA HIS A 130 -3.01 2.54 -0.36
C HIS A 130 -3.63 3.79 0.30
N HIS A 131 -3.01 4.96 0.17
CA HIS A 131 -3.46 6.21 0.82
C HIS A 131 -4.85 6.67 0.35
N ASP A 132 -5.30 6.24 -0.83
CA ASP A 132 -6.65 6.53 -1.35
C ASP A 132 -7.79 5.89 -0.55
N GLY A 133 -7.47 4.96 0.35
CA GLY A 133 -8.46 4.28 1.18
C GLY A 133 -9.17 3.12 0.51
N PHE A 134 -8.90 2.83 -0.78
CA PHE A 134 -9.52 1.70 -1.46
C PHE A 134 -8.98 0.37 -0.92
N CYS A 135 -9.86 -0.43 -0.32
CA CYS A 135 -9.51 -1.72 0.24
C CYS A 135 -9.60 -2.82 -0.81
N MET A 136 -8.50 -3.51 -1.08
CA MET A 136 -8.43 -4.67 -1.98
C MET A 136 -8.98 -5.95 -1.35
N TYR A 137 -9.66 -5.85 -0.21
CA TYR A 137 -10.23 -6.95 0.58
C TYR A 137 -11.63 -6.59 1.10
N ASP A 138 -12.31 -7.57 1.67
CA ASP A 138 -13.66 -7.39 2.24
C ASP A 138 -13.60 -6.70 3.62
N SER A 139 -13.47 -5.37 3.61
CA SER A 139 -13.52 -4.56 4.82
C SER A 139 -14.95 -4.41 5.35
N GLY A 140 -15.13 -4.59 6.66
CA GLY A 140 -16.38 -4.28 7.35
C GLY A 140 -16.57 -2.79 7.71
N TYR A 141 -15.55 -1.94 7.45
CA TYR A 141 -15.52 -0.55 7.92
C TYR A 141 -15.73 0.49 6.82
N THR A 142 -15.69 0.09 5.56
CA THR A 142 -15.88 0.99 4.43
C THR A 142 -16.55 0.29 3.27
N ASN A 143 -17.29 1.05 2.45
CA ASN A 143 -17.82 0.61 1.17
C ASN A 143 -16.84 0.88 0.01
N LEU A 144 -15.76 1.63 0.25
CA LEU A 144 -14.68 1.85 -0.70
C LEU A 144 -13.75 0.63 -0.71
N LYS A 145 -14.23 -0.46 -1.33
CA LYS A 145 -13.56 -1.75 -1.31
C LYS A 145 -13.83 -2.58 -2.57
N ALA A 146 -12.93 -3.49 -2.86
CA ALA A 146 -12.97 -4.37 -4.02
C ALA A 146 -14.23 -5.26 -4.08
N THR A 147 -14.75 -5.68 -2.93
CA THR A 147 -15.94 -6.54 -2.83
C THR A 147 -17.28 -5.79 -2.89
N SER A 148 -17.26 -4.45 -2.92
CA SER A 148 -18.48 -3.64 -2.99
C SER A 148 -19.27 -3.91 -4.28
N GLU A 149 -20.61 -3.86 -4.20
CA GLU A 149 -21.47 -3.98 -5.37
C GLU A 149 -21.20 -2.87 -6.41
N SER A 150 -20.78 -1.70 -5.96
CA SER A 150 -20.38 -0.58 -6.81
C SER A 150 -18.99 -0.72 -7.41
N SER A 151 -18.16 -1.65 -6.92
CA SER A 151 -16.84 -1.92 -7.46
C SER A 151 -16.91 -2.72 -8.76
N GLY A 152 -16.05 -2.38 -9.71
CA GLY A 152 -15.85 -3.18 -10.92
C GLY A 152 -15.26 -4.57 -10.63
N LEU A 153 -14.45 -4.71 -9.58
CA LEU A 153 -13.79 -5.97 -9.20
C LEU A 153 -14.77 -7.00 -8.66
N ARG A 154 -15.57 -6.65 -7.66
CA ARG A 154 -16.51 -7.54 -6.95
C ARG A 154 -15.87 -8.86 -6.46
N ARG A 155 -14.62 -8.80 -6.09
CA ARG A 155 -13.76 -9.93 -5.67
C ARG A 155 -12.93 -9.51 -4.45
N ASP A 156 -12.59 -10.45 -3.58
CA ASP A 156 -11.62 -10.24 -2.51
C ASP A 156 -10.21 -10.55 -3.05
N ILE A 157 -9.59 -9.54 -3.61
CA ILE A 157 -8.30 -9.66 -4.28
C ILE A 157 -7.19 -10.07 -3.31
N LEU A 158 -7.20 -9.52 -2.09
CA LEU A 158 -6.21 -9.89 -1.08
C LEU A 158 -6.29 -11.39 -0.77
N ARG A 159 -7.48 -11.93 -0.61
CA ARG A 159 -7.66 -13.37 -0.37
C ARG A 159 -7.09 -14.20 -1.50
N GLU A 160 -7.42 -13.84 -2.74
CA GLU A 160 -6.92 -14.54 -3.93
C GLU A 160 -5.40 -14.51 -4.02
N VAL A 161 -4.78 -13.36 -3.77
CA VAL A 161 -3.31 -13.22 -3.75
C VAL A 161 -2.71 -14.08 -2.64
N VAL A 162 -3.23 -13.98 -1.42
CA VAL A 162 -2.70 -14.74 -0.28
C VAL A 162 -2.80 -16.25 -0.52
N ASP A 163 -3.93 -16.72 -1.01
CA ASP A 163 -4.15 -18.14 -1.25
C ASP A 163 -3.22 -18.66 -2.38
N ALA A 164 -3.07 -17.90 -3.47
CA ALA A 164 -2.20 -18.28 -4.59
C ALA A 164 -0.72 -18.29 -4.21
N PHE A 165 -0.23 -17.21 -3.57
CA PHE A 165 1.18 -17.12 -3.20
C PHE A 165 1.56 -18.16 -2.15
N ARG A 166 0.73 -18.40 -1.15
CA ARG A 166 0.94 -19.49 -0.18
C ARG A 166 0.88 -20.87 -0.85
N GLY A 167 -0.03 -21.04 -1.80
CA GLY A 167 -0.10 -22.28 -2.60
C GLY A 167 1.15 -22.55 -3.41
N ALA A 168 1.85 -21.51 -3.86
CA ALA A 168 3.14 -21.58 -4.54
C ALA A 168 4.36 -21.66 -3.59
N GLY A 169 4.12 -21.69 -2.26
CA GLY A 169 5.18 -21.81 -1.25
C GLY A 169 5.86 -20.50 -0.85
N LEU A 170 5.26 -19.34 -1.21
CA LEU A 170 5.79 -18.04 -0.83
C LEU A 170 5.09 -17.53 0.45
N GLU A 171 5.86 -16.80 1.26
CA GLU A 171 5.31 -16.04 2.38
C GLU A 171 4.52 -14.83 1.90
N THR A 172 3.53 -14.39 2.70
CA THR A 172 2.69 -13.25 2.31
C THR A 172 2.68 -12.18 3.39
N GLY A 173 2.93 -10.94 2.99
CA GLY A 173 2.81 -9.74 3.80
C GLY A 173 1.73 -8.80 3.26
N ALA A 174 1.18 -7.98 4.15
CA ALA A 174 0.17 -6.98 3.82
C ALA A 174 0.75 -5.58 3.97
N TYR A 175 0.88 -4.85 2.87
CA TYR A 175 1.10 -3.41 2.94
C TYR A 175 -0.23 -2.72 3.23
N PHE A 176 -0.29 -2.00 4.32
CA PHE A 176 -1.45 -1.23 4.71
C PHE A 176 -1.04 0.20 5.03
N SER A 177 -1.48 1.15 4.22
CA SER A 177 -1.26 2.56 4.50
C SER A 177 -2.12 3.02 5.69
N LYS A 178 -1.49 3.59 6.71
CA LYS A 178 -2.22 4.22 7.83
C LYS A 178 -2.90 5.52 7.39
N ALA A 179 -2.27 6.27 6.48
CA ALA A 179 -2.91 7.41 5.85
C ALA A 179 -4.16 6.96 5.06
N ASP A 180 -5.23 7.75 5.18
CA ASP A 180 -6.50 7.48 4.49
C ASP A 180 -7.09 8.79 3.98
N TRP A 181 -6.84 9.10 2.72
CA TRP A 181 -7.29 10.34 2.10
C TRP A 181 -8.76 10.32 1.69
N SER A 182 -9.43 9.17 1.82
CA SER A 182 -10.87 9.05 1.65
C SER A 182 -11.66 9.43 2.90
N HIS A 183 -11.02 9.38 4.07
CA HIS A 183 -11.70 9.56 5.35
C HIS A 183 -11.73 11.03 5.77
N ALA A 184 -12.92 11.59 5.97
CA ALA A 184 -13.13 13.02 6.24
C ALA A 184 -12.43 13.51 7.51
N CYS A 185 -12.28 12.67 8.54
CA CYS A 185 -11.57 13.03 9.77
C CYS A 185 -10.04 12.99 9.63
N TYR A 186 -9.53 12.33 8.59
CA TYR A 186 -8.08 12.27 8.32
C TYR A 186 -7.68 13.29 7.25
N TRP A 187 -8.54 13.56 6.27
CA TRP A 187 -8.20 14.31 5.08
C TRP A 187 -9.32 15.27 4.68
N ASP A 188 -9.04 16.57 4.72
CA ASP A 188 -9.93 17.61 4.24
C ASP A 188 -9.67 17.89 2.75
N ARG A 189 -10.59 17.42 1.90
CA ARG A 189 -10.51 17.58 0.44
C ARG A 189 -10.62 19.04 -0.02
N SER A 190 -11.15 19.93 0.80
CA SER A 190 -11.29 21.35 0.48
C SER A 190 -9.99 22.13 0.64
N LYS A 191 -9.03 21.58 1.39
CA LYS A 191 -7.74 22.22 1.63
C LYS A 191 -6.78 21.85 0.51
N ARG A 192 -6.11 22.87 -0.03
CA ARG A 192 -4.96 22.66 -0.89
C ARG A 192 -3.82 22.08 -0.05
N ILE A 193 -3.30 20.96 -0.48
CA ILE A 193 -2.41 20.16 0.34
C ILE A 193 -0.98 20.49 -0.02
N HIS A 194 -0.29 21.13 0.93
CA HIS A 194 1.16 21.31 0.88
C HIS A 194 1.90 20.24 1.70
N ASP A 195 1.21 19.54 2.59
CA ASP A 195 1.80 18.52 3.42
C ASP A 195 0.87 17.30 3.52
N ARG A 196 1.28 16.21 2.91
CA ARG A 196 0.55 14.94 2.89
C ARG A 196 0.32 14.32 4.27
N PHE A 197 1.01 14.82 5.29
CA PHE A 197 0.91 14.30 6.66
C PHE A 197 0.08 15.18 7.59
N HIS A 198 -0.22 16.41 7.21
CA HIS A 198 -0.81 17.42 8.11
C HIS A 198 -2.07 18.11 7.55
N ASN A 199 -2.83 17.42 6.72
CA ASN A 199 -4.06 17.99 6.17
C ASN A 199 -5.31 17.71 7.03
N TYR A 200 -5.17 17.13 8.18
CA TYR A 200 -6.32 16.89 9.07
C TYR A 200 -6.36 17.90 10.22
N ASP A 201 -7.56 18.20 10.64
CA ASP A 201 -7.82 19.03 11.80
C ASP A 201 -7.96 18.14 13.04
N LEU A 202 -6.96 18.18 13.91
CA LEU A 202 -6.96 17.40 15.15
C LEU A 202 -8.04 17.88 16.13
N GLU A 203 -8.55 19.13 15.98
CA GLU A 203 -9.61 19.66 16.83
C GLU A 203 -11.01 19.19 16.38
N ALA A 204 -11.14 18.64 15.17
CA ALA A 204 -12.41 18.12 14.64
C ALA A 204 -12.66 16.64 14.99
N GLN A 205 -11.77 16.00 15.72
CA GLN A 205 -11.92 14.65 16.25
C GLN A 205 -12.51 14.72 17.65
#